data_4ca83a87069ebccca772395391b459ad
#
_entry.id   4ca83a87069ebccca772395391b459ad
#
_cell.length_a   1.000
_cell.length_b   1.000
_cell.length_c   1.000
_cell.angle_alpha   90.00
_cell.angle_beta   90.00
_cell.angle_gamma   90.00
#
_symmetry.space_group_name_H-M   'P 1'
#
loop_
_entity.id
_entity.type
_entity.pdbx_description
1 polymer ?
#
loop_
_entity_poly.entity_id
_entity_poly.type
_entity_poly.pdbx_seq_one_letter_code
_entity_poly.pdbx_strand_id
1 'polypeptide(L)'
;MSLYDYTMDDAPKSALELAMERLKKKDAEQGVSERPLTEEQKNEIAEVRQNYGAKLAQEEILFKSKTQGYIEPESRRTLEDNYRRDVERLTHERDRKVEKIRDRSS
;
A
#
# COMPACT_ATOMS: atom_id res chain seq x y z
N MET A 1 20.26 -22.98 39.53
CA MET A 1 19.75 -22.79 38.20
C MET A 1 19.56 -21.31 37.87
N SER A 2 19.91 -21.00 36.74
CA SER A 2 19.75 -19.61 36.32
C SER A 2 18.32 -19.32 35.85
N LEU A 3 17.76 -18.25 36.33
CA LEU A 3 16.48 -17.82 35.84
C LEU A 3 16.56 -17.41 34.36
N TYR A 4 17.73 -17.01 33.95
CA TYR A 4 17.93 -16.61 32.57
C TYR A 4 17.77 -17.75 31.61
N ASP A 5 18.43 -18.88 31.94
CA ASP A 5 18.33 -20.06 31.11
C ASP A 5 16.90 -20.50 30.99
N TYR A 6 16.21 -20.47 32.12
CA TYR A 6 14.81 -20.83 32.14
C TYR A 6 13.97 -19.91 31.27
N THR A 7 14.19 -18.61 31.44
CA THR A 7 13.41 -17.63 30.70
C THR A 7 13.64 -17.74 29.19
N MET A 8 14.89 -17.94 28.82
CA MET A 8 15.21 -18.03 27.38
C MET A 8 14.70 -19.30 26.76
N ASP A 9 14.75 -20.39 27.52
CA ASP A 9 14.26 -21.67 27.01
C ASP A 9 12.75 -21.69 26.91
N ASP A 10 12.11 -21.04 27.86
CA ASP A 10 10.66 -21.04 27.92
C ASP A 10 10.03 -19.89 27.16
N ALA A 11 10.81 -18.91 26.79
CA ALA A 11 10.29 -17.88 25.91
C ALA A 11 10.04 -18.59 24.58
N PRO A 12 8.81 -19.02 24.34
CA PRO A 12 8.54 -19.86 23.19
C PRO A 12 8.94 -19.20 21.88
N LYS A 13 8.93 -17.89 21.91
CA LYS A 13 9.25 -17.17 20.68
C LYS A 13 9.84 -15.83 20.98
N SER A 14 10.85 -15.49 20.21
CA SER A 14 11.39 -14.15 20.24
C SER A 14 10.38 -13.16 19.63
N ALA A 15 10.61 -11.90 19.86
CA ALA A 15 9.77 -10.87 19.25
C ALA A 15 9.79 -10.99 17.73
N LEU A 16 10.94 -11.33 17.18
CA LEU A 16 11.06 -11.50 15.74
C LEU A 16 10.21 -12.67 15.23
N GLU A 17 10.27 -13.79 15.92
CA GLU A 17 9.48 -14.95 15.52
C GLU A 17 7.99 -14.67 15.58
N LEU A 18 7.54 -13.98 16.62
CA LEU A 18 6.14 -13.58 16.73
C LEU A 18 5.74 -12.65 15.60
N ALA A 19 6.61 -11.70 15.27
CA ALA A 19 6.33 -10.80 14.18
C ALA A 19 6.23 -11.54 12.85
N MET A 20 7.12 -12.50 12.61
CA MET A 20 7.09 -13.30 11.40
C MET A 20 5.84 -14.17 11.32
N GLU A 21 5.41 -14.74 12.42
CA GLU A 21 4.18 -15.51 12.45
C GLU A 21 2.96 -14.65 12.15
N ARG A 22 2.92 -13.46 12.71
CA ARG A 22 1.84 -12.53 12.43
C ARG A 22 1.78 -12.13 10.98
N LEU A 23 2.94 -11.92 10.37
CA LEU A 23 3.02 -11.60 8.95
C LEU A 23 2.50 -12.75 8.10
N LYS A 24 2.93 -13.97 8.40
CA LYS A 24 2.44 -15.15 7.68
C LYS A 24 0.93 -15.29 7.81
N LYS A 25 0.43 -15.13 9.00
CA LYS A 25 -0.99 -15.26 9.27
C LYS A 25 -1.77 -14.17 8.57
N LYS A 26 -1.27 -12.96 8.62
CA LYS A 26 -1.91 -11.83 7.96
C LYS A 26 -1.95 -12.03 6.44
N ASP A 27 -0.86 -12.51 5.88
CA ASP A 27 -0.80 -12.80 4.45
C ASP A 27 -1.82 -13.86 4.08
N ALA A 28 -1.95 -14.91 4.88
CA ALA A 28 -2.93 -15.95 4.63
C ALA A 28 -4.35 -15.41 4.73
N GLU A 29 -4.61 -14.56 5.72
CA GLU A 29 -5.93 -13.97 5.92
C GLU A 29 -6.32 -13.02 4.80
N GLN A 30 -5.34 -12.32 4.25
CA GLN A 30 -5.60 -11.40 3.15
C GLN A 30 -5.69 -12.09 1.80
N GLY A 31 -5.59 -13.41 1.79
CA GLY A 31 -5.60 -14.14 0.55
C GLY A 31 -4.37 -13.91 -0.29
N VAL A 32 -3.32 -13.42 0.34
CA VAL A 32 -2.04 -13.31 -0.34
C VAL A 32 -1.63 -14.74 -0.61
N SER A 33 -1.77 -15.10 -1.83
CA SER A 33 -1.68 -16.46 -2.29
C SER A 33 -0.32 -17.06 -1.99
N GLU A 34 -0.35 -18.31 -1.58
CA GLU A 34 0.87 -19.10 -1.53
C GLU A 34 1.39 -19.32 -2.94
N ARG A 35 0.56 -19.08 -3.93
CA ARG A 35 0.96 -19.20 -5.31
C ARG A 35 1.70 -17.94 -5.74
N PRO A 36 2.87 -18.09 -6.31
CA PRO A 36 3.55 -16.94 -6.87
C PRO A 36 2.76 -16.38 -8.04
N LEU A 37 2.87 -15.08 -8.24
CA LEU A 37 2.27 -14.45 -9.40
C LEU A 37 2.99 -14.90 -10.66
N THR A 38 2.24 -15.04 -11.74
CA THR A 38 2.84 -15.33 -13.03
C THR A 38 3.60 -14.09 -13.54
N GLU A 39 4.49 -14.29 -14.50
CA GLU A 39 5.19 -13.18 -15.10
C GLU A 39 4.21 -12.21 -15.77
N GLU A 40 3.18 -12.74 -16.40
CA GLU A 40 2.14 -11.93 -17.00
C GLU A 40 1.45 -11.06 -15.96
N GLN A 41 1.08 -11.63 -14.82
CA GLN A 41 0.45 -10.88 -13.75
C GLN A 41 1.38 -9.80 -13.20
N LYS A 42 2.65 -10.12 -13.01
CA LYS A 42 3.63 -9.14 -12.55
C LYS A 42 3.74 -7.97 -13.51
N ASN A 43 3.75 -8.25 -14.80
CA ASN A 43 3.83 -7.22 -15.82
C ASN A 43 2.58 -6.36 -15.82
N GLU A 44 1.41 -6.96 -15.70
CA GLU A 44 0.17 -6.21 -15.64
C GLU A 44 0.09 -5.32 -14.41
N ILE A 45 0.53 -5.83 -13.27
CA ILE A 45 0.56 -5.03 -12.04
C ILE A 45 1.52 -3.86 -12.18
N ALA A 46 2.70 -4.11 -12.76
CA ALA A 46 3.67 -3.04 -12.98
C ALA A 46 3.10 -1.96 -13.89
N GLU A 47 2.38 -2.37 -14.92
CA GLU A 47 1.73 -1.44 -15.84
C GLU A 47 0.67 -0.60 -15.15
N VAL A 48 -0.18 -1.23 -14.33
CA VAL A 48 -1.19 -0.51 -13.56
C VAL A 48 -0.53 0.51 -12.65
N ARG A 49 0.51 0.11 -11.93
CA ARG A 49 1.20 1.01 -11.01
C ARG A 49 1.85 2.17 -11.74
N GLN A 50 2.42 1.90 -12.90
CA GLN A 50 3.04 2.94 -13.71
C GLN A 50 1.99 3.94 -14.19
N ASN A 51 0.86 3.46 -14.70
CA ASN A 51 -0.20 4.31 -15.20
C ASN A 51 -0.79 5.18 -14.09
N TYR A 52 -1.06 4.61 -12.93
CA TYR A 52 -1.60 5.39 -11.82
C TYR A 52 -0.56 6.29 -11.19
N GLY A 53 0.70 5.88 -11.20
CA GLY A 53 1.79 6.76 -10.79
C GLY A 53 1.86 8.02 -11.63
N ALA A 54 1.69 7.88 -12.93
CA ALA A 54 1.66 9.02 -13.83
C ALA A 54 0.47 9.93 -13.57
N LYS A 55 -0.71 9.34 -13.33
CA LYS A 55 -1.91 10.12 -13.02
C LYS A 55 -1.76 10.87 -11.70
N LEU A 56 -1.21 10.23 -10.69
CA LEU A 56 -0.97 10.87 -9.40
C LEU A 56 0.04 12.00 -9.52
N ALA A 57 1.09 11.78 -10.29
CA ALA A 57 2.10 12.82 -10.52
C ALA A 57 1.48 14.02 -11.24
N GLN A 58 0.60 13.78 -12.19
CA GLN A 58 -0.08 14.85 -12.89
C GLN A 58 -0.97 15.66 -11.96
N GLU A 59 -1.70 14.99 -11.08
CA GLU A 59 -2.52 15.68 -10.08
C GLU A 59 -1.68 16.55 -9.17
N GLU A 60 -0.52 16.06 -8.76
CA GLU A 60 0.39 16.82 -7.91
C GLU A 60 0.90 18.07 -8.63
N ILE A 61 1.29 17.92 -9.89
CA ILE A 61 1.76 19.05 -10.70
C ILE A 61 0.65 20.11 -10.83
N LEU A 62 -0.55 19.67 -11.13
CA LEU A 62 -1.69 20.58 -11.25
C LEU A 62 -1.98 21.29 -9.95
N PHE A 63 -1.95 20.57 -8.84
CA PHE A 63 -2.18 21.14 -7.53
C PHE A 63 -1.13 22.21 -7.20
N LYS A 64 0.13 21.90 -7.43
CA LYS A 64 1.22 22.85 -7.21
C LYS A 64 1.06 24.08 -8.08
N SER A 65 0.66 23.90 -9.32
CA SER A 65 0.43 25.00 -10.24
C SER A 65 -0.70 25.91 -9.75
N LYS A 66 -1.80 25.31 -9.32
CA LYS A 66 -2.96 26.05 -8.85
C LYS A 66 -2.74 26.76 -7.52
N THR A 67 -1.78 26.32 -6.74
CA THR A 67 -1.50 26.88 -5.41
C THR A 67 -0.28 27.77 -5.38
N GLN A 68 0.25 28.15 -6.53
CA GLN A 68 1.37 29.09 -6.58
C GLN A 68 0.88 30.50 -6.27
N GLY A 69 1.73 31.27 -5.58
CA GLY A 69 1.42 32.65 -5.25
C GLY A 69 0.41 32.76 -4.12
N TYR A 70 -0.19 33.94 -4.02
CA TYR A 70 -1.19 34.18 -2.99
C TYR A 70 -2.53 33.60 -3.39
N ILE A 71 -3.13 32.86 -2.48
CA ILE A 71 -4.44 32.28 -2.67
C ILE A 71 -5.23 32.49 -1.38
N GLU A 72 -6.49 32.88 -1.52
CA GLU A 72 -7.34 33.05 -0.35
C GLU A 72 -7.44 31.73 0.42
N PRO A 73 -7.47 31.78 1.76
CA PRO A 73 -7.50 30.56 2.58
C PRO A 73 -8.62 29.60 2.23
N GLU A 74 -9.81 30.10 1.93
CA GLU A 74 -10.92 29.23 1.56
C GLU A 74 -10.70 28.54 0.23
N SER A 75 -10.18 29.27 -0.73
CA SER A 75 -9.85 28.70 -2.04
C SER A 75 -8.76 27.65 -1.92
N ARG A 76 -7.77 27.92 -1.12
CA ARG A 76 -6.70 26.96 -0.88
C ARG A 76 -7.24 25.68 -0.24
N ARG A 77 -8.12 25.82 0.74
CA ARG A 77 -8.72 24.68 1.40
C ARG A 77 -9.51 23.84 0.41
N THR A 78 -10.28 24.47 -0.46
CA THR A 78 -11.04 23.76 -1.49
C THR A 78 -10.11 22.99 -2.42
N LEU A 79 -9.02 23.63 -2.86
CA LEU A 79 -8.04 22.96 -3.72
C LEU A 79 -7.38 21.79 -3.03
N GLU A 80 -7.05 21.95 -1.75
CA GLU A 80 -6.44 20.86 -0.97
C GLU A 80 -7.41 19.69 -0.79
N ASP A 81 -8.68 19.99 -0.50
CA ASP A 81 -9.68 18.95 -0.33
C ASP A 81 -9.93 18.19 -1.63
N ASN A 82 -9.99 18.90 -2.74
CA ASN A 82 -10.17 18.29 -4.05
C ASN A 82 -8.97 17.42 -4.41
N TYR A 83 -7.77 17.91 -4.15
CA TYR A 83 -6.56 17.15 -4.42
C TYR A 83 -6.53 15.88 -3.60
N ARG A 84 -6.82 15.96 -2.31
CA ARG A 84 -6.84 14.80 -1.44
C ARG A 84 -7.86 13.77 -1.93
N ARG A 85 -9.03 14.23 -2.32
CA ARG A 85 -10.10 13.36 -2.83
C ARG A 85 -9.67 12.65 -4.11
N ASP A 86 -9.03 13.37 -5.01
CA ASP A 86 -8.57 12.79 -6.27
C ASP A 86 -7.47 11.76 -6.03
N VAL A 87 -6.54 12.05 -5.13
CA VAL A 87 -5.47 11.11 -4.76
C VAL A 87 -6.07 9.84 -4.17
N GLU A 88 -7.02 9.98 -3.27
CA GLU A 88 -7.68 8.83 -2.66
C GLU A 88 -8.40 7.99 -3.70
N ARG A 89 -9.13 8.64 -4.61
CA ARG A 89 -9.84 7.92 -5.68
C ARG A 89 -8.89 7.15 -6.56
N LEU A 90 -7.81 7.78 -7.00
CA LEU A 90 -6.83 7.14 -7.86
C LEU A 90 -6.12 5.98 -7.16
N THR A 91 -5.80 6.18 -5.88
CA THR A 91 -5.16 5.14 -5.09
C THR A 91 -6.08 3.93 -4.93
N HIS A 92 -7.35 4.15 -4.65
CA HIS A 92 -8.32 3.05 -4.54
C HIS A 92 -8.51 2.33 -5.86
N GLU A 93 -8.60 3.06 -6.95
CA GLU A 93 -8.73 2.44 -8.27
C GLU A 93 -7.53 1.57 -8.60
N ARG A 94 -6.33 2.10 -8.33
CA ARG A 94 -5.10 1.35 -8.52
C ARG A 94 -5.12 0.05 -7.73
N ASP A 95 -5.43 0.16 -6.45
CA ASP A 95 -5.40 -0.99 -5.57
C ASP A 95 -6.42 -2.06 -5.99
N ARG A 96 -7.60 -1.63 -6.40
CA ARG A 96 -8.61 -2.59 -6.87
C ARG A 96 -8.18 -3.29 -8.15
N LYS A 97 -7.56 -2.57 -9.06
CA LYS A 97 -7.08 -3.19 -10.29
C LYS A 97 -5.97 -4.19 -10.03
N VAL A 98 -5.04 -3.84 -9.14
CA VAL A 98 -3.97 -4.75 -8.76
C VAL A 98 -4.55 -6.00 -8.11
N GLU A 99 -5.52 -5.83 -7.24
CA GLU A 99 -6.14 -6.95 -6.55
C GLU A 99 -6.86 -7.89 -7.53
N LYS A 100 -7.57 -7.34 -8.49
CA LYS A 100 -8.22 -8.15 -9.53
C LYS A 100 -7.22 -8.98 -10.32
N ILE A 101 -6.08 -8.40 -10.64
CA ILE A 101 -5.05 -9.13 -11.36
C ILE A 101 -4.52 -10.29 -10.52
N ARG A 102 -4.30 -10.06 -9.25
CA ARG A 102 -3.84 -11.10 -8.34
C ARG A 102 -4.85 -12.22 -8.20
N ASP A 103 -6.12 -11.86 -8.14
CA ASP A 103 -7.19 -12.84 -7.94
C ASP A 103 -7.44 -13.74 -9.14
N ARG A 104 -7.02 -13.32 -10.33
CA ARG A 104 -7.20 -14.11 -11.55
C ARG A 104 -6.37 -15.38 -11.59
N SER A 105 -5.45 -15.54 -10.69
CA SER A 105 -4.49 -16.64 -10.73
C SER A 105 -5.10 -18.00 -10.35
N SER A 106 -6.28 -18.03 -9.88
CA SER A 106 -6.92 -19.27 -9.44
C SER A 106 -7.39 -20.14 -10.58
#